data_d6c63f2884c73409dcc5df9d47324c2d
#
_entry.id   d6c63f2884c73409dcc5df9d47324c2d
#
_cell.length_a   1.000
_cell.length_b   1.000
_cell.length_c   1.000
_cell.angle_alpha   90.00
_cell.angle_beta   90.00
_cell.angle_gamma   90.00
#
_symmetry.space_group_name_H-M   'P 1'
#
loop_
_entity.id
_entity.type
_entity.pdbx_description
1 polymer ?
#
loop_
_entity_poly.entity_id
_entity_poly.type
_entity_poly.pdbx_seq_one_letter_code
_entity_poly.pdbx_strand_id
1 'polypeptide(L)'
;MTSKSSTLVRCAWARNQLSIRYHDKEWGVPTHGDRRLFEFLILEGAQAGLSWDTILRKRANYRAAFDHFDPKRIARYDRRKIQSLLGNSSIIRNRLKIASTVQNAKAFLKVQDEFGSFDRYIWQFVDRKQRVNSWRSLKQIPARTPQSDAMSKDLKKRGFGFVGSTICYAFMQAVGLVNDHVVDCFRYSAIGRG
;
A
#
# COMPACT_ATOMS: atom_id res chain seq x y z
N MET A 1 -41.05 -5.12 17.31
CA MET A 1 -40.17 -5.58 16.25
C MET A 1 -38.76 -5.14 16.62
N THR A 2 -37.99 -6.01 17.24
CA THR A 2 -36.58 -5.73 17.64
C THR A 2 -35.70 -5.82 16.40
N SER A 3 -35.21 -4.68 15.94
CA SER A 3 -34.20 -4.59 14.90
C SER A 3 -32.95 -5.38 15.34
N LYS A 4 -32.72 -6.54 14.75
CA LYS A 4 -31.45 -7.24 14.88
C LYS A 4 -30.36 -6.35 14.25
N SER A 5 -29.61 -5.65 15.07
CA SER A 5 -28.35 -5.04 14.67
C SER A 5 -27.46 -6.16 14.11
N SER A 6 -27.43 -6.32 12.80
CA SER A 6 -26.54 -7.30 12.16
C SER A 6 -25.12 -6.82 12.38
N THR A 7 -24.41 -7.49 13.29
CA THR A 7 -22.99 -7.21 13.56
C THR A 7 -22.22 -7.47 12.24
N LEU A 8 -21.62 -6.42 11.67
CA LEU A 8 -20.85 -6.55 10.42
C LEU A 8 -19.66 -7.49 10.62
N VAL A 9 -19.61 -8.56 9.85
CA VAL A 9 -18.46 -9.49 9.86
C VAL A 9 -17.29 -8.85 9.12
N ARG A 10 -16.13 -8.81 9.75
CA ARG A 10 -14.88 -8.24 9.21
C ARG A 10 -13.78 -9.29 9.16
N CYS A 11 -12.76 -9.04 8.34
CA CYS A 11 -11.53 -9.82 8.39
C CYS A 11 -10.92 -9.74 9.80
N ALA A 12 -10.50 -10.86 10.37
CA ALA A 12 -10.10 -10.97 11.79
C ALA A 12 -8.87 -10.13 12.18
N TRP A 13 -8.14 -9.56 11.23
CA TRP A 13 -7.04 -8.63 11.51
C TRP A 13 -7.51 -7.21 11.87
N ALA A 14 -8.73 -6.81 11.49
CA ALA A 14 -9.31 -5.52 11.79
C ALA A 14 -9.88 -5.51 13.23
N ARG A 15 -9.04 -5.23 14.23
CA ARG A 15 -9.38 -5.43 15.65
C ARG A 15 -9.53 -4.15 16.46
N ASN A 16 -8.91 -3.06 16.06
CA ASN A 16 -8.99 -1.77 16.74
C ASN A 16 -9.60 -0.72 15.83
N GLN A 17 -10.02 0.41 16.39
CA GLN A 17 -10.71 1.46 15.66
C GLN A 17 -9.97 1.94 14.41
N LEU A 18 -8.64 2.01 14.45
CA LEU A 18 -7.81 2.45 13.34
C LEU A 18 -7.78 1.42 12.22
N SER A 19 -7.51 0.15 12.55
CA SER A 19 -7.49 -0.95 11.58
C SER A 19 -8.88 -1.24 11.02
N ILE A 20 -9.96 -1.11 11.83
CA ILE A 20 -11.35 -1.22 11.37
C ILE A 20 -11.66 -0.13 10.34
N ARG A 21 -11.32 1.14 10.64
CA ARG A 21 -11.54 2.24 9.69
C ARG A 21 -10.81 2.02 8.36
N TYR A 22 -9.55 1.57 8.42
CA TYR A 22 -8.75 1.27 7.25
C TYR A 22 -9.36 0.12 6.44
N HIS A 23 -9.69 -0.99 7.12
CA HIS A 23 -10.36 -2.15 6.52
C HIS A 23 -11.67 -1.77 5.82
N ASP A 24 -12.53 -1.03 6.51
CA ASP A 24 -13.87 -0.73 6.02
C ASP A 24 -13.89 0.29 4.87
N LYS A 25 -12.86 1.15 4.75
CA LYS A 25 -12.90 2.29 3.82
C LYS A 25 -11.81 2.27 2.73
N GLU A 26 -10.70 1.55 2.95
CA GLU A 26 -9.53 1.70 2.09
C GLU A 26 -9.00 0.37 1.56
N TRP A 27 -8.80 -0.62 2.43
CA TRP A 27 -8.18 -1.88 2.07
C TRP A 27 -9.01 -2.66 1.04
N GLY A 28 -8.36 -3.09 -0.05
CA GLY A 28 -9.02 -3.80 -1.15
C GLY A 28 -9.81 -2.91 -2.11
N VAL A 29 -9.92 -1.59 -1.85
CA VAL A 29 -10.64 -0.67 -2.74
C VAL A 29 -9.74 -0.27 -3.92
N PRO A 30 -10.17 -0.50 -5.19
CA PRO A 30 -9.42 -0.09 -6.36
C PRO A 30 -9.00 1.38 -6.31
N THR A 31 -7.71 1.62 -6.47
CA THR A 31 -7.09 2.95 -6.38
C THR A 31 -6.37 3.25 -7.68
N HIS A 32 -6.73 4.37 -8.32
CA HIS A 32 -6.22 4.80 -9.62
C HIS A 32 -5.45 6.13 -9.58
N GLY A 33 -5.36 6.78 -8.42
CA GLY A 33 -4.63 8.04 -8.28
C GLY A 33 -3.15 7.83 -8.00
N ASP A 34 -2.26 8.29 -8.86
CA ASP A 34 -0.81 8.11 -8.79
C ASP A 34 -0.21 8.51 -7.43
N ARG A 35 -0.63 9.65 -6.86
CA ARG A 35 -0.16 10.09 -5.54
C ARG A 35 -0.56 9.11 -4.42
N ARG A 36 -1.76 8.57 -4.51
CA ARG A 36 -2.25 7.58 -3.54
C ARG A 36 -1.50 6.25 -3.68
N LEU A 37 -1.27 5.81 -4.91
CA LEU A 37 -0.46 4.64 -5.22
C LEU A 37 0.96 4.80 -4.68
N PHE A 38 1.58 5.98 -4.88
CA PHE A 38 2.89 6.26 -4.33
C PHE A 38 2.92 6.27 -2.80
N GLU A 39 1.91 6.90 -2.14
CA GLU A 39 1.75 6.86 -0.69
C GLU A 39 1.77 5.42 -0.17
N PHE A 40 0.94 4.53 -0.72
CA PHE A 40 0.88 3.14 -0.27
C PHE A 40 2.17 2.39 -0.54
N LEU A 41 2.80 2.57 -1.70
CA LEU A 41 4.08 1.93 -2.01
C LEU A 41 5.15 2.28 -0.97
N ILE A 42 5.22 3.54 -0.56
CA ILE A 42 6.17 3.97 0.48
C ILE A 42 5.80 3.46 1.87
N LEU A 43 4.52 3.46 2.22
CA LEU A 43 4.05 3.00 3.53
C LEU A 43 4.24 1.49 3.70
N GLU A 44 3.99 0.68 2.67
CA GLU A 44 4.24 -0.77 2.69
C GLU A 44 5.74 -1.08 2.79
N GLY A 45 6.58 -0.33 2.09
CA GLY A 45 8.03 -0.41 2.27
C GLY A 45 8.47 0.00 3.68
N ALA A 46 7.84 1.02 4.27
CA ALA A 46 8.10 1.45 5.63
C ALA A 46 7.67 0.42 6.68
N GLN A 47 6.65 -0.41 6.38
CA GLN A 47 6.17 -1.47 7.27
C GLN A 47 7.20 -2.60 7.45
N ALA A 48 8.11 -2.84 6.53
CA ALA A 48 9.06 -3.96 6.60
C ALA A 48 9.65 -4.13 8.02
N GLY A 49 9.39 -5.27 8.68
CA GLY A 49 9.78 -5.57 10.05
C GLY A 49 8.94 -4.91 11.15
N LEU A 50 7.79 -4.32 10.81
CA LEU A 50 6.88 -3.62 11.74
C LEU A 50 5.44 -4.10 11.53
N SER A 51 4.52 -3.73 12.46
CA SER A 51 3.10 -3.97 12.28
C SER A 51 2.45 -2.87 11.41
N TRP A 52 1.41 -3.24 10.65
CA TRP A 52 0.62 -2.26 9.90
C TRP A 52 -0.03 -1.20 10.78
N ASP A 53 -0.49 -1.57 11.97
CA ASP A 53 -1.01 -0.63 12.97
C ASP A 53 -0.01 0.47 13.33
N THR A 54 1.29 0.12 13.41
CA THR A 54 2.36 1.10 13.64
C THR A 54 2.43 2.12 12.51
N ILE A 55 2.30 1.67 11.27
CA ILE A 55 2.30 2.54 10.08
C ILE A 55 1.04 3.40 10.03
N LEU A 56 -0.13 2.82 10.28
CA LEU A 56 -1.39 3.56 10.30
C LEU A 56 -1.37 4.70 11.33
N ARG A 57 -0.86 4.45 12.54
CA ARG A 57 -0.69 5.50 13.58
C ARG A 57 0.23 6.63 13.15
N LYS A 58 1.25 6.33 12.35
CA LYS A 58 2.23 7.33 11.90
C LYS A 58 1.90 7.94 10.52
N ARG A 59 0.84 7.47 9.86
CA ARG A 59 0.52 7.84 8.47
C ARG A 59 0.32 9.35 8.26
N ALA A 60 -0.37 10.03 9.17
CA ALA A 60 -0.54 11.48 9.10
C ALA A 60 0.82 12.22 9.20
N ASN A 61 1.70 11.74 10.08
CA ASN A 61 3.04 12.28 10.24
C ASN A 61 3.92 12.01 9.02
N TYR A 62 3.79 10.84 8.39
CA TYR A 62 4.45 10.55 7.11
C TYR A 62 4.01 11.51 6.03
N ARG A 63 2.69 11.78 5.90
CA ARG A 63 2.17 12.77 4.94
C ARG A 63 2.78 14.15 5.16
N ALA A 64 2.82 14.62 6.39
CA ALA A 64 3.41 15.91 6.73
C ALA A 64 4.94 15.94 6.46
N ALA A 65 5.66 14.87 6.84
CA ALA A 65 7.12 14.81 6.71
C ALA A 65 7.60 14.68 5.26
N PHE A 66 6.83 13.97 4.41
CA PHE A 66 7.15 13.66 3.02
C PHE A 66 6.31 14.46 2.01
N ASP A 67 6.02 15.74 2.29
CA ASP A 67 5.34 16.67 1.38
C ASP A 67 4.07 16.07 0.75
N HIS A 68 3.23 15.44 1.57
CA HIS A 68 1.99 14.76 1.16
C HIS A 68 2.20 13.71 0.06
N PHE A 69 3.34 13.05 0.07
CA PHE A 69 3.77 12.05 -0.92
C PHE A 69 3.78 12.59 -2.36
N ASP A 70 4.18 13.84 -2.54
CA ASP A 70 4.45 14.41 -3.85
C ASP A 70 5.78 13.85 -4.39
N PRO A 71 5.78 12.98 -5.42
CA PRO A 71 7.00 12.35 -5.91
C PRO A 71 7.96 13.37 -6.53
N LYS A 72 7.46 14.46 -7.11
CA LYS A 72 8.31 15.52 -7.70
C LYS A 72 9.11 16.26 -6.64
N ARG A 73 8.48 16.52 -5.48
CA ARG A 73 9.16 17.15 -4.33
C ARG A 73 10.14 16.19 -3.69
N ILE A 74 9.72 14.96 -3.42
CA ILE A 74 10.53 13.94 -2.72
C ILE A 74 11.78 13.59 -3.55
N ALA A 75 11.67 13.47 -4.88
CA ALA A 75 12.80 13.18 -5.77
C ALA A 75 13.93 14.24 -5.70
N ARG A 76 13.62 15.44 -5.21
CA ARG A 76 14.56 16.58 -5.06
C ARG A 76 15.10 16.73 -3.64
N TYR A 77 14.79 15.84 -2.71
CA TYR A 77 15.29 15.95 -1.34
C TYR A 77 16.82 15.91 -1.32
N ASP A 78 17.39 16.92 -0.70
CA ASP A 78 18.82 17.07 -0.48
C ASP A 78 19.26 16.39 0.84
N ARG A 79 20.56 16.46 1.10
CA ARG A 79 21.17 15.92 2.33
C ARG A 79 20.55 16.56 3.60
N ARG A 80 20.25 17.85 3.58
CA ARG A 80 19.68 18.59 4.71
C ARG A 80 18.28 18.07 5.05
N LYS A 81 17.41 17.90 4.03
CA LYS A 81 16.07 17.34 4.23
C LYS A 81 16.12 15.90 4.75
N ILE A 82 17.02 15.07 4.20
CA ILE A 82 17.20 13.68 4.67
C ILE A 82 17.63 13.66 6.15
N GLN A 83 18.56 14.52 6.57
CA GLN A 83 18.96 14.62 7.98
C GLN A 83 17.80 15.07 8.87
N SER A 84 16.98 16.03 8.45
CA SER A 84 15.79 16.45 9.15
C SER A 84 14.81 15.27 9.34
N LEU A 85 14.60 14.43 8.31
CA LEU A 85 13.76 13.23 8.41
C LEU A 85 14.32 12.19 9.38
N LEU A 86 15.64 12.00 9.42
CA LEU A 86 16.32 11.11 10.37
C LEU A 86 16.19 11.59 11.83
N GLY A 87 16.08 12.89 12.06
CA GLY A 87 15.81 13.49 13.37
C GLY A 87 14.32 13.44 13.78
N ASN A 88 13.41 13.19 12.85
CA ASN A 88 11.97 13.26 13.11
C ASN A 88 11.43 11.99 13.80
N SER A 89 11.15 12.05 15.10
CA SER A 89 10.62 10.92 15.90
C SER A 89 9.18 10.52 15.55
N SER A 90 8.45 11.38 14.85
CA SER A 90 7.06 11.10 14.45
C SER A 90 6.94 10.05 13.34
N ILE A 91 8.02 9.77 12.59
CA ILE A 91 8.10 8.73 11.57
C ILE A 91 9.05 7.61 11.98
N ILE A 92 9.18 6.57 11.16
CA ILE A 92 10.18 5.51 11.37
C ILE A 92 11.56 6.03 10.93
N ARG A 93 12.45 6.25 11.89
CA ARG A 93 13.80 6.78 11.66
C ARG A 93 14.78 5.69 11.19
N ASN A 94 14.54 5.19 9.98
CA ASN A 94 15.41 4.20 9.37
C ASN A 94 16.07 4.81 8.12
N ARG A 95 17.40 4.89 8.12
CA ARG A 95 18.19 5.52 7.05
C ARG A 95 17.91 4.92 5.68
N LEU A 96 17.84 3.57 5.60
CA LEU A 96 17.62 2.88 4.34
C LEU A 96 16.21 3.13 3.81
N LYS A 97 15.18 3.13 4.67
CA LYS A 97 13.79 3.41 4.29
C LYS A 97 13.61 4.85 3.80
N ILE A 98 14.24 5.82 4.47
CA ILE A 98 14.19 7.23 4.06
C ILE A 98 14.93 7.43 2.72
N ALA A 99 16.13 6.86 2.57
CA ALA A 99 16.88 6.94 1.32
C ALA A 99 16.11 6.28 0.16
N SER A 100 15.51 5.09 0.40
CA SER A 100 14.73 4.40 -0.63
C SER A 100 13.48 5.18 -1.02
N THR A 101 12.88 5.97 -0.12
CA THR A 101 11.72 6.82 -0.48
C THR A 101 12.10 7.85 -1.55
N VAL A 102 13.28 8.45 -1.44
CA VAL A 102 13.80 9.40 -2.46
C VAL A 102 14.13 8.68 -3.78
N GLN A 103 14.78 7.51 -3.68
CA GLN A 103 15.06 6.66 -4.83
C GLN A 103 13.77 6.23 -5.54
N ASN A 104 12.78 5.78 -4.78
CA ASN A 104 11.48 5.36 -5.30
C ASN A 104 10.73 6.51 -5.98
N ALA A 105 10.83 7.74 -5.45
CA ALA A 105 10.25 8.91 -6.10
C ALA A 105 10.86 9.17 -7.48
N LYS A 106 12.18 9.06 -7.62
CA LYS A 106 12.86 9.19 -8.91
C LYS A 106 12.47 8.10 -9.89
N ALA A 107 12.39 6.85 -9.44
CA ALA A 107 11.96 5.71 -10.26
C ALA A 107 10.48 5.84 -10.66
N PHE A 108 9.64 6.31 -9.74
CA PHE A 108 8.22 6.55 -9.98
C PHE A 108 7.98 7.57 -11.10
N LEU A 109 8.71 8.68 -11.11
CA LEU A 109 8.62 9.69 -12.16
C LEU A 109 9.03 9.12 -13.53
N LYS A 110 10.10 8.30 -13.59
CA LYS A 110 10.50 7.62 -14.83
C LYS A 110 9.41 6.67 -15.36
N VAL A 111 8.72 5.97 -14.45
CA VAL A 111 7.58 5.12 -14.83
C VAL A 111 6.42 5.97 -15.36
N GLN A 112 6.12 7.12 -14.74
CA GLN A 112 5.10 8.03 -15.26
C GLN A 112 5.45 8.54 -16.66
N ASP A 113 6.71 8.88 -16.91
CA ASP A 113 7.18 9.34 -18.23
C ASP A 113 7.05 8.23 -19.29
N GLU A 114 7.36 6.98 -18.95
CA GLU A 114 7.32 5.83 -19.87
C GLU A 114 5.89 5.34 -20.16
N PHE A 115 5.03 5.27 -19.14
CA PHE A 115 3.69 4.66 -19.24
C PHE A 115 2.54 5.69 -19.26
N GLY A 116 2.85 6.98 -19.10
CA GLY A 116 1.87 8.06 -18.98
C GLY A 116 1.31 8.22 -17.55
N SER A 117 1.29 7.16 -16.72
CA SER A 117 0.96 7.21 -15.30
C SER A 117 1.48 5.96 -14.58
N PHE A 118 1.67 6.05 -13.27
CA PHE A 118 1.98 4.87 -12.45
C PHE A 118 0.78 3.93 -12.33
N ASP A 119 -0.43 4.46 -12.38
CA ASP A 119 -1.66 3.68 -12.46
C ASP A 119 -1.66 2.71 -13.64
N ARG A 120 -1.43 3.22 -14.86
CA ARG A 120 -1.37 2.38 -16.07
C ARG A 120 -0.31 1.28 -15.97
N TYR A 121 0.83 1.60 -15.38
CA TYR A 121 1.92 0.66 -15.17
C TYR A 121 1.58 -0.41 -14.12
N ILE A 122 1.02 -0.04 -12.95
CA ILE A 122 0.84 -1.00 -11.87
C ILE A 122 -0.34 -1.95 -12.12
N TRP A 123 -1.40 -1.48 -12.76
CA TRP A 123 -2.58 -2.27 -13.06
C TRP A 123 -2.36 -3.33 -14.15
N GLN A 124 -1.30 -3.25 -14.96
CA GLN A 124 -0.96 -4.29 -15.93
C GLN A 124 -0.68 -5.65 -15.30
N PHE A 125 -0.19 -5.70 -14.04
CA PHE A 125 0.13 -6.95 -13.34
C PHE A 125 -1.10 -7.78 -12.96
N VAL A 126 -2.28 -7.22 -13.13
CA VAL A 126 -3.57 -7.89 -12.90
C VAL A 126 -4.53 -7.72 -14.11
N ASP A 127 -3.97 -7.57 -15.31
CA ASP A 127 -4.71 -7.43 -16.57
C ASP A 127 -5.72 -6.26 -16.55
N ARG A 128 -5.37 -5.17 -15.85
CA ARG A 128 -6.17 -3.95 -15.65
C ARG A 128 -7.51 -4.19 -14.97
N LYS A 129 -7.69 -5.31 -14.29
CA LYS A 129 -8.90 -5.68 -13.58
C LYS A 129 -8.57 -6.21 -12.19
N GLN A 130 -9.31 -5.77 -11.17
CA GLN A 130 -9.18 -6.30 -9.83
C GLN A 130 -9.34 -7.84 -9.83
N ARG A 131 -8.39 -8.53 -9.22
CA ARG A 131 -8.51 -9.97 -8.97
C ARG A 131 -9.27 -10.19 -7.68
N VAL A 132 -10.40 -10.89 -7.75
CA VAL A 132 -11.20 -11.25 -6.58
C VAL A 132 -10.87 -12.68 -6.19
N ASN A 133 -10.27 -12.86 -5.01
CA ASN A 133 -9.96 -14.17 -4.45
C ASN A 133 -11.08 -14.64 -3.51
N SER A 134 -11.23 -15.95 -3.27
CA SER A 134 -12.33 -16.51 -2.48
C SER A 134 -11.81 -17.19 -1.21
N TRP A 135 -11.05 -16.45 -0.39
CA TRP A 135 -10.48 -16.94 0.86
C TRP A 135 -11.56 -17.11 1.93
N ARG A 136 -11.58 -18.28 2.58
CA ARG A 136 -12.48 -18.54 3.72
C ARG A 136 -11.85 -18.21 5.07
N SER A 137 -10.53 -18.05 5.11
CA SER A 137 -9.82 -17.66 6.32
C SER A 137 -8.52 -16.92 5.98
N LEU A 138 -8.00 -16.13 6.92
CA LEU A 138 -6.73 -15.42 6.77
C LEU A 138 -5.53 -16.37 6.54
N LYS A 139 -5.61 -17.61 7.04
CA LYS A 139 -4.53 -18.61 6.88
C LYS A 139 -4.37 -19.07 5.43
N GLN A 140 -5.39 -18.90 4.60
CA GLN A 140 -5.35 -19.25 3.18
C GLN A 140 -4.70 -18.16 2.32
N ILE A 141 -4.64 -16.92 2.81
CA ILE A 141 -4.05 -15.80 2.07
C ILE A 141 -2.54 -16.04 2.00
N PRO A 142 -1.96 -16.15 0.79
CA PRO A 142 -0.54 -16.41 0.63
C PRO A 142 0.28 -15.16 1.00
N ALA A 143 1.54 -15.34 1.37
CA ALA A 143 2.45 -14.23 1.61
C ALA A 143 2.88 -13.53 0.30
N ARG A 144 2.75 -14.19 -0.85
CA ARG A 144 3.10 -13.70 -2.20
C ARG A 144 2.38 -14.53 -3.26
N THR A 145 2.31 -13.99 -4.47
CA THR A 145 1.70 -14.63 -5.63
C THR A 145 2.61 -14.46 -6.87
N PRO A 146 2.39 -15.21 -7.97
CA PRO A 146 3.13 -14.98 -9.22
C PRO A 146 3.05 -13.52 -9.70
N GLN A 147 1.91 -12.83 -9.50
CA GLN A 147 1.75 -11.42 -9.87
C GLN A 147 2.62 -10.50 -9.01
N SER A 148 2.66 -10.73 -7.69
CA SER A 148 3.53 -9.94 -6.80
C SER A 148 5.01 -10.24 -7.02
N ASP A 149 5.36 -11.46 -7.44
CA ASP A 149 6.73 -11.83 -7.82
C ASP A 149 7.15 -11.10 -9.12
N ALA A 150 6.29 -11.08 -10.14
CA ALA A 150 6.52 -10.34 -11.37
C ALA A 150 6.64 -8.83 -11.12
N MET A 151 5.73 -8.27 -10.35
CA MET A 151 5.75 -6.85 -9.93
C MET A 151 7.04 -6.50 -9.18
N SER A 152 7.43 -7.32 -8.20
CA SER A 152 8.66 -7.14 -7.44
C SER A 152 9.90 -7.15 -8.33
N LYS A 153 9.96 -8.11 -9.26
CA LYS A 153 11.08 -8.25 -10.22
C LYS A 153 11.20 -7.00 -11.10
N ASP A 154 10.10 -6.54 -11.68
CA ASP A 154 10.13 -5.39 -12.58
C ASP A 154 10.39 -4.07 -11.82
N LEU A 155 9.75 -3.85 -10.67
CA LEU A 155 10.02 -2.67 -9.82
C LEU A 155 11.50 -2.59 -9.41
N LYS A 156 12.11 -3.72 -9.01
CA LYS A 156 13.55 -3.77 -8.70
C LYS A 156 14.42 -3.41 -9.89
N LYS A 157 14.12 -3.96 -11.09
CA LYS A 157 14.81 -3.64 -12.33
C LYS A 157 14.73 -2.13 -12.66
N ARG A 158 13.62 -1.49 -12.31
CA ARG A 158 13.41 -0.03 -12.47
C ARG A 158 14.04 0.82 -11.39
N GLY A 159 14.72 0.20 -10.42
CA GLY A 159 15.45 0.89 -9.37
C GLY A 159 14.63 1.20 -8.12
N PHE A 160 13.45 0.59 -7.92
CA PHE A 160 12.73 0.74 -6.66
C PHE A 160 13.37 -0.08 -5.53
N GLY A 161 13.38 0.48 -4.32
CA GLY A 161 13.79 -0.18 -3.09
C GLY A 161 12.61 -0.55 -2.20
N PHE A 162 12.80 -1.53 -1.31
CA PHE A 162 11.76 -2.06 -0.41
C PHE A 162 10.50 -2.54 -1.15
N VAL A 163 10.70 -3.23 -2.26
CA VAL A 163 9.65 -3.80 -3.12
C VAL A 163 9.82 -5.31 -3.28
N GLY A 164 10.11 -6.03 -2.18
CA GLY A 164 10.09 -7.50 -2.17
C GLY A 164 8.70 -8.06 -2.47
N SER A 165 8.61 -9.31 -2.93
CA SER A 165 7.35 -9.94 -3.35
C SER A 165 6.25 -9.87 -2.29
N THR A 166 6.59 -10.08 -1.01
CA THR A 166 5.62 -9.96 0.09
C THR A 166 5.13 -8.52 0.28
N ILE A 167 6.04 -7.54 0.16
CA ILE A 167 5.69 -6.11 0.23
C ILE A 167 4.82 -5.72 -0.98
N CYS A 168 5.15 -6.22 -2.17
CA CYS A 168 4.34 -6.00 -3.37
C CYS A 168 2.95 -6.61 -3.21
N TYR A 169 2.82 -7.80 -2.60
CA TYR A 169 1.50 -8.39 -2.38
C TYR A 169 0.67 -7.58 -1.37
N ALA A 170 1.26 -7.14 -0.26
CA ALA A 170 0.61 -6.24 0.68
C ALA A 170 0.17 -4.92 0.01
N PHE A 171 1.03 -4.36 -0.85
CA PHE A 171 0.66 -3.20 -1.68
C PHE A 171 -0.53 -3.50 -2.61
N MET A 172 -0.54 -4.66 -3.29
CA MET A 172 -1.65 -5.08 -4.15
C MET A 172 -2.97 -5.15 -3.38
N GLN A 173 -2.94 -5.69 -2.15
CA GLN A 173 -4.09 -5.72 -1.25
C GLN A 173 -4.53 -4.31 -0.83
N ALA A 174 -3.58 -3.47 -0.41
CA ALA A 174 -3.84 -2.13 0.09
C ALA A 174 -4.51 -1.21 -0.95
N VAL A 175 -4.10 -1.32 -2.23
CA VAL A 175 -4.59 -0.47 -3.32
C VAL A 175 -5.68 -1.12 -4.18
N GLY A 176 -6.14 -2.31 -3.79
CA GLY A 176 -7.25 -2.98 -4.44
C GLY A 176 -6.93 -3.60 -5.80
N LEU A 177 -5.66 -3.87 -6.13
CA LEU A 177 -5.30 -4.73 -7.25
C LEU A 177 -5.82 -6.15 -7.05
N VAL A 178 -5.91 -6.58 -5.79
CA VAL A 178 -6.57 -7.81 -5.36
C VAL A 178 -7.61 -7.51 -4.28
N ASN A 179 -8.73 -8.21 -4.31
CA ASN A 179 -9.70 -8.25 -3.23
C ASN A 179 -9.47 -9.53 -2.43
N ASP A 180 -8.85 -9.38 -1.26
CA ASP A 180 -8.51 -10.46 -0.33
C ASP A 180 -9.34 -10.43 0.96
N HIS A 181 -10.45 -9.71 0.96
CA HIS A 181 -11.44 -9.89 2.01
C HIS A 181 -11.91 -11.35 2.04
N VAL A 182 -12.00 -11.95 3.22
CA VAL A 182 -12.56 -13.29 3.34
C VAL A 182 -14.03 -13.28 2.92
N VAL A 183 -14.53 -14.38 2.35
CA VAL A 183 -15.87 -14.45 1.73
C VAL A 183 -17.02 -14.04 2.66
N ASP A 184 -16.86 -14.26 3.97
CA ASP A 184 -17.86 -13.88 4.98
C ASP A 184 -17.76 -12.39 5.39
N CYS A 185 -16.71 -11.68 4.96
CA CYS A 185 -16.55 -10.27 5.26
C CYS A 185 -17.56 -9.43 4.45
N PHE A 186 -18.21 -8.47 5.11
CA PHE A 186 -19.17 -7.58 4.45
C PHE A 186 -18.57 -6.79 3.27
N ARG A 187 -17.23 -6.54 3.31
CA ARG A 187 -16.52 -5.83 2.25
C ARG A 187 -16.27 -6.69 1.01
N TYR A 188 -16.25 -8.03 1.14
CA TYR A 188 -15.98 -8.92 0.03
C TYR A 188 -16.90 -8.67 -1.16
N SER A 189 -18.21 -8.71 -0.92
CA SER A 189 -19.22 -8.49 -1.98
C SER A 189 -19.42 -7.01 -2.31
N ALA A 190 -19.14 -6.10 -1.37
CA ALA A 190 -19.32 -4.67 -1.59
C ALA A 190 -18.27 -4.08 -2.55
N ILE A 191 -17.04 -4.65 -2.59
CA ILE A 191 -15.96 -4.21 -3.50
C ILE A 191 -16.04 -4.95 -4.84
N GLY A 192 -16.40 -6.23 -4.85
CA GLY A 192 -16.38 -7.06 -6.07
C GLY A 192 -17.55 -6.81 -7.04
N ARG A 193 -18.41 -5.83 -6.79
CA ARG A 193 -19.57 -5.49 -7.64
C ARG A 193 -19.40 -4.22 -8.47
N GLY A 194 -18.18 -3.65 -8.52
CA GLY A 194 -17.85 -2.48 -9.31
C GLY A 194 -17.31 -2.84 -10.69
#